data_ef05c0467ad6293b6d2b82fbc634409f
#
_entry.id   ef05c0467ad6293b6d2b82fbc634409f
#
_cell.length_a   1.000
_cell.length_b   1.000
_cell.length_c   1.000
_cell.angle_alpha   90.00
_cell.angle_beta   90.00
_cell.angle_gamma   90.00
#
_symmetry.space_group_name_H-M   'P 1'
#
loop_
_entity.id
_entity.type
_entity.pdbx_description
1 polymer ?
#
loop_
_entity_poly.entity_id
_entity_poly.type
_entity_poly.pdbx_seq_one_letter_code
_entity_poly.pdbx_strand_id
1 'polypeptide(L)'
;FMIEAGGPLQAICGTDIALPNTFIQDEQYALKTILTYSIYSGLGARFVLFGGAMNSIDISVIEAGKLDGVGPFRELVSIIVPCIWPTFGTMLLISFTGVFTASGPSLLFDPDGRFGTMSISYWIYTKTTGTGSQPELASATGLVFTLLGLPIVFIVKKLTKITEGN
;
A
#
# COMPACT_ATOMS: atom_id res chain seq x y z
N PHE A 1 -13.16 -14.92 6.80
CA PHE A 1 -12.68 -16.32 6.81
C PHE A 1 -11.65 -16.62 7.92
N MET A 2 -10.64 -15.77 8.16
CA MET A 2 -9.67 -15.96 9.25
C MET A 2 -10.15 -15.45 10.61
N ILE A 3 -11.04 -14.48 10.62
CA ILE A 3 -11.46 -13.69 11.79
C ILE A 3 -12.96 -13.91 12.11
N GLU A 4 -13.63 -14.77 11.37
CA GLU A 4 -15.01 -15.17 11.65
C GLU A 4 -15.11 -16.17 12.81
N ALA A 5 -16.24 -16.17 13.49
CA ALA A 5 -16.55 -17.16 14.52
C ALA A 5 -16.44 -18.57 13.92
N GLY A 6 -15.50 -19.39 14.41
CA GLY A 6 -15.16 -20.70 13.84
C GLY A 6 -13.99 -20.70 12.85
N GLY A 7 -13.32 -19.57 12.61
CA GLY A 7 -12.14 -19.50 11.74
C GLY A 7 -10.88 -20.14 12.33
N PRO A 8 -9.85 -20.39 11.51
CA PRO A 8 -8.62 -21.09 11.91
C PRO A 8 -7.88 -20.41 13.07
N LEU A 9 -7.99 -19.09 13.25
CA LEU A 9 -7.41 -18.38 14.39
C LEU A 9 -8.11 -18.74 15.71
N GLN A 10 -9.42 -18.95 15.69
CA GLN A 10 -10.17 -19.39 16.88
C GLN A 10 -9.82 -20.83 17.26
N ALA A 11 -9.54 -21.69 16.26
CA ALA A 11 -9.08 -23.06 16.49
C ALA A 11 -7.68 -23.12 17.10
N ILE A 12 -6.81 -22.16 16.78
CA ILE A 12 -5.42 -22.09 17.29
C ILE A 12 -5.36 -21.44 18.69
N CYS A 13 -6.15 -20.40 18.91
CA CYS A 13 -6.13 -19.61 20.16
C CYS A 13 -7.03 -20.19 21.27
N GLY A 14 -7.84 -21.21 21.01
CA GLY A 14 -8.79 -21.80 21.93
C GLY A 14 -10.12 -21.04 22.00
N THR A 15 -11.18 -21.75 22.37
CA THR A 15 -12.57 -21.25 22.36
C THR A 15 -12.90 -20.22 23.45
N ASP A 16 -11.98 -19.95 24.39
CA ASP A 16 -12.23 -19.07 25.53
C ASP A 16 -11.82 -17.60 25.31
N ILE A 17 -11.13 -17.31 24.21
CA ILE A 17 -10.96 -15.93 23.76
C ILE A 17 -12.22 -15.60 22.98
N ALA A 18 -13.18 -14.96 23.65
CA ALA A 18 -14.24 -14.21 22.98
C ALA A 18 -13.56 -13.13 22.13
N LEU A 19 -13.04 -13.53 20.97
CA LEU A 19 -12.76 -12.57 19.92
C LEU A 19 -14.09 -11.86 19.69
N PRO A 20 -14.20 -10.56 19.98
CA PRO A 20 -15.44 -9.84 19.75
C PRO A 20 -15.87 -10.18 18.34
N ASN A 21 -17.12 -10.60 18.21
CA ASN A 21 -17.70 -11.08 16.95
C ASN A 21 -17.56 -10.01 15.87
N THR A 22 -16.33 -9.81 15.42
CA THR A 22 -16.01 -8.94 14.34
C THR A 22 -15.33 -7.63 14.75
N PHE A 23 -14.01 -7.64 14.76
CA PHE A 23 -13.21 -6.41 14.57
C PHE A 23 -13.69 -5.58 13.37
N ILE A 24 -14.51 -6.14 12.50
CA ILE A 24 -15.02 -5.55 11.26
C ILE A 24 -16.44 -4.98 11.46
N GLN A 25 -17.23 -5.51 12.39
CA GLN A 25 -18.61 -5.05 12.63
C GLN A 25 -18.68 -3.82 13.56
N ASP A 26 -17.58 -3.45 14.16
CA ASP A 26 -17.49 -2.26 15.00
C ASP A 26 -16.86 -1.14 14.14
N GLU A 27 -17.61 -0.08 13.89
CA GLU A 27 -17.19 1.09 13.08
C GLU A 27 -15.83 1.63 13.53
N GLN A 28 -15.56 1.56 14.84
CA GLN A 28 -14.33 2.06 15.44
C GLN A 28 -13.10 1.23 15.07
N TYR A 29 -13.26 -0.07 14.84
CA TYR A 29 -12.16 -0.99 14.53
C TYR A 29 -12.05 -1.35 13.03
N ALA A 30 -13.12 -1.18 12.27
CA ALA A 30 -13.18 -1.54 10.85
C ALA A 30 -12.08 -0.86 10.03
N LEU A 31 -11.91 0.46 10.19
CA LEU A 31 -10.87 1.21 9.49
C LEU A 31 -9.46 0.73 9.86
N LYS A 32 -9.21 0.48 11.16
CA LYS A 32 -7.89 0.00 11.63
C LYS A 32 -7.58 -1.38 11.07
N THR A 33 -8.58 -2.26 11.01
CA THR A 33 -8.44 -3.62 10.47
C THR A 33 -8.12 -3.59 8.98
N ILE A 34 -8.84 -2.76 8.20
CA ILE A 34 -8.59 -2.59 6.77
C ILE A 34 -7.18 -2.01 6.52
N LEU A 35 -6.76 -1.01 7.29
CA LEU A 35 -5.42 -0.44 7.18
C LEU A 35 -4.33 -1.46 7.50
N THR A 36 -4.49 -2.20 8.60
CA THR A 36 -3.53 -3.24 9.00
C THR A 36 -3.42 -4.33 7.95
N TYR A 37 -4.55 -4.80 7.42
CA TYR A 37 -4.58 -5.76 6.33
C TYR A 37 -3.90 -5.22 5.06
N SER A 38 -4.16 -3.98 4.69
CA SER A 38 -3.58 -3.34 3.50
C SER A 38 -2.07 -3.20 3.62
N ILE A 39 -1.56 -2.84 4.80
CA ILE A 39 -0.13 -2.77 5.08
C ILE A 39 0.48 -4.17 4.97
N TYR A 40 -0.08 -5.15 5.68
CA TYR A 40 0.43 -6.52 5.68
C TYR A 40 0.46 -7.13 4.28
N SER A 41 -0.64 -7.02 3.54
CA SER A 41 -0.75 -7.52 2.17
C SER A 41 0.22 -6.84 1.20
N GLY A 42 0.50 -5.54 1.41
CA GLY A 42 1.43 -4.77 0.58
C GLY A 42 2.91 -5.00 0.88
N LEU A 43 3.26 -5.52 2.06
CA LEU A 43 4.66 -5.67 2.47
C LEU A 43 5.43 -6.64 1.59
N GLY A 44 4.84 -7.79 1.25
CA GLY A 44 5.53 -8.85 0.49
C GLY A 44 6.12 -8.36 -0.83
N ALA A 45 5.31 -7.70 -1.66
CA ALA A 45 5.77 -7.17 -2.94
C ALA A 45 6.85 -6.09 -2.76
N ARG A 46 6.73 -5.25 -1.75
CA ARG A 46 7.71 -4.20 -1.45
C ARG A 46 9.04 -4.77 -0.99
N PHE A 47 9.05 -5.82 -0.17
CA PHE A 47 10.29 -6.50 0.23
C PHE A 47 11.05 -7.07 -0.96
N VAL A 48 10.34 -7.71 -1.90
CA VAL A 48 10.97 -8.26 -3.12
C VAL A 48 11.59 -7.15 -3.96
N LEU A 49 10.87 -6.05 -4.17
CA LEU A 49 11.36 -4.93 -4.98
C LEU A 49 12.56 -4.23 -4.33
N PHE A 50 12.54 -3.98 -3.02
CA PHE A 50 13.69 -3.39 -2.32
C PHE A 50 14.88 -4.35 -2.28
N GLY A 51 14.64 -5.66 -2.07
CA GLY A 51 15.69 -6.66 -2.12
C GLY A 51 16.35 -6.74 -3.51
N GLY A 52 15.55 -6.65 -4.58
CA GLY A 52 16.07 -6.54 -5.94
C GLY A 52 16.91 -5.29 -6.17
N ALA A 53 16.44 -4.14 -5.69
CA ALA A 53 17.19 -2.88 -5.79
C ALA A 53 18.51 -2.92 -5.01
N MET A 54 18.53 -3.51 -3.82
CA MET A 54 19.77 -3.69 -3.05
C MET A 54 20.74 -4.62 -3.76
N ASN A 55 20.26 -5.72 -4.33
CA ASN A 55 21.10 -6.66 -5.08
C ASN A 55 21.62 -6.10 -6.41
N SER A 56 21.06 -5.03 -6.92
CA SER A 56 21.54 -4.36 -8.14
C SER A 56 22.69 -3.36 -7.88
N ILE A 57 23.03 -3.11 -6.61
CA ILE A 57 24.18 -2.27 -6.26
C ILE A 57 25.46 -3.02 -6.58
N ASP A 58 26.39 -2.36 -7.29
CA ASP A 58 27.69 -2.94 -7.62
C ASP A 58 28.47 -3.24 -6.35
N ILE A 59 28.95 -4.47 -6.24
CA ILE A 59 29.75 -4.93 -5.09
C ILE A 59 30.99 -4.07 -4.89
N SER A 60 31.58 -3.57 -5.98
CA SER A 60 32.75 -2.69 -5.93
C SER A 60 32.52 -1.42 -5.11
N VAL A 61 31.30 -0.87 -5.17
CA VAL A 61 30.92 0.32 -4.38
C VAL A 61 30.89 0.01 -2.89
N ILE A 62 30.37 -1.16 -2.54
CA ILE A 62 30.30 -1.63 -1.14
C ILE A 62 31.69 -1.94 -0.61
N GLU A 63 32.53 -2.60 -1.42
CA GLU A 63 33.91 -2.93 -1.05
C GLU A 63 34.77 -1.68 -0.87
N ALA A 64 34.62 -0.68 -1.76
CA ALA A 64 35.30 0.61 -1.60
C ALA A 64 34.93 1.29 -0.28
N GLY A 65 33.64 1.30 0.08
CA GLY A 65 33.20 1.84 1.37
C GLY A 65 33.78 1.11 2.58
N LYS A 66 33.97 -0.21 2.49
CA LYS A 66 34.61 -1.01 3.55
C LYS A 66 36.11 -0.71 3.68
N LEU A 67 36.79 -0.49 2.56
CA LEU A 67 38.18 -0.10 2.56
C LEU A 67 38.40 1.28 3.22
N ASP A 68 37.43 2.19 3.07
CA ASP A 68 37.41 3.49 3.75
C ASP A 68 37.07 3.41 5.26
N GLY A 69 36.85 2.19 5.79
CA GLY A 69 36.54 1.97 7.20
C GLY A 69 35.11 2.39 7.59
N VAL A 70 34.20 2.41 6.63
CA VAL A 70 32.79 2.78 6.87
C VAL A 70 32.11 1.67 7.67
N GLY A 71 31.58 2.01 8.85
CA GLY A 71 30.81 1.08 9.67
C GLY A 71 29.44 0.72 9.03
N PRO A 72 28.80 -0.40 9.43
CA PRO A 72 27.61 -0.94 8.76
C PRO A 72 26.42 0.03 8.73
N PHE A 73 26.23 0.83 9.76
CA PHE A 73 25.16 1.84 9.79
C PHE A 73 25.44 3.00 8.82
N ARG A 74 26.68 3.42 8.74
CA ARG A 74 27.10 4.48 7.82
C ARG A 74 27.08 3.98 6.37
N GLU A 75 27.44 2.72 6.12
CA GLU A 75 27.31 2.05 4.82
C GLU A 75 25.86 2.08 4.35
N LEU A 76 24.92 1.73 5.24
CA LEU A 76 23.49 1.77 4.93
C LEU A 76 23.02 3.17 4.51
N VAL A 77 23.33 4.20 5.31
CA VAL A 77 22.80 5.56 5.11
C VAL A 77 23.52 6.31 3.98
N SER A 78 24.84 6.13 3.85
CA SER A 78 25.64 6.93 2.91
C SER A 78 25.87 6.26 1.55
N ILE A 79 25.70 4.93 1.45
CA ILE A 79 25.94 4.18 0.21
C ILE A 79 24.64 3.54 -0.27
N ILE A 80 24.01 2.67 0.54
CA ILE A 80 22.88 1.87 0.10
C ILE A 80 21.66 2.75 -0.16
N VAL A 81 21.26 3.61 0.79
CA VAL A 81 20.05 4.45 0.65
C VAL A 81 20.11 5.37 -0.57
N PRO A 82 21.20 6.10 -0.86
CA PRO A 82 21.29 6.90 -2.09
C PRO A 82 21.20 6.05 -3.36
N CYS A 83 21.82 4.86 -3.39
CA CYS A 83 21.78 3.97 -4.56
C CYS A 83 20.37 3.44 -4.86
N ILE A 84 19.56 3.16 -3.82
CA ILE A 84 18.19 2.66 -4.00
C ILE A 84 17.14 3.77 -4.08
N TRP A 85 17.55 5.05 -3.97
CA TRP A 85 16.64 6.19 -3.97
C TRP A 85 15.73 6.28 -5.21
N PRO A 86 16.22 6.03 -6.44
CA PRO A 86 15.37 5.99 -7.63
C PRO A 86 14.26 4.93 -7.53
N THR A 87 14.59 3.75 -7.00
CA THR A 87 13.62 2.68 -6.77
C THR A 87 12.58 3.09 -5.73
N PHE A 88 13.00 3.77 -4.66
CA PHE A 88 12.08 4.32 -3.66
C PHE A 88 11.10 5.33 -4.28
N GLY A 89 11.59 6.22 -5.15
CA GLY A 89 10.77 7.15 -5.89
C GLY A 89 9.73 6.47 -6.79
N THR A 90 10.14 5.44 -7.51
CA THR A 90 9.23 4.63 -8.34
C THR A 90 8.17 3.93 -7.49
N MET A 91 8.55 3.39 -6.34
CA MET A 91 7.60 2.77 -5.40
C MET A 91 6.61 3.76 -4.80
N LEU A 92 7.04 4.98 -4.49
CA LEU A 92 6.13 6.05 -4.06
C LEU A 92 5.09 6.35 -5.14
N LEU A 93 5.50 6.44 -6.41
CA LEU A 93 4.58 6.67 -7.53
C LEU A 93 3.55 5.54 -7.66
N ILE A 94 4.00 4.28 -7.61
CA ILE A 94 3.11 3.10 -7.66
C ILE A 94 2.16 3.10 -6.46
N SER A 95 2.66 3.37 -5.26
CA SER A 95 1.84 3.41 -4.04
C SER A 95 0.79 4.51 -4.11
N PHE A 96 1.15 5.66 -4.63
CA PHE A 96 0.24 6.78 -4.80
C PHE A 96 -0.89 6.45 -5.80
N THR A 97 -0.53 5.86 -6.95
CA THR A 97 -1.51 5.39 -7.93
C THR A 97 -2.41 4.31 -7.33
N GLY A 98 -1.86 3.44 -6.48
CA GLY A 98 -2.58 2.39 -5.76
C GLY A 98 -3.70 2.91 -4.85
N VAL A 99 -3.57 4.11 -4.29
CA VAL A 99 -4.62 4.73 -3.46
C VAL A 99 -5.92 4.91 -4.25
N PHE A 100 -5.82 5.24 -5.53
CA PHE A 100 -6.99 5.44 -6.40
C PHE A 100 -7.58 4.13 -6.93
N THR A 101 -6.84 3.04 -6.88
CA THR A 101 -7.27 1.73 -7.39
C THR A 101 -7.57 0.71 -6.29
N ALA A 102 -7.42 1.07 -5.02
CA ALA A 102 -7.58 0.19 -3.88
C ALA A 102 -9.07 -0.07 -3.56
N SER A 103 -9.68 -1.01 -4.26
CA SER A 103 -11.06 -1.46 -3.99
C SER A 103 -11.12 -2.78 -3.20
N GLY A 104 -10.07 -3.60 -3.29
CA GLY A 104 -10.03 -4.95 -2.75
C GLY A 104 -10.35 -5.05 -1.25
N PRO A 105 -9.70 -4.28 -0.36
CA PRO A 105 -9.99 -4.35 1.07
C PRO A 105 -11.42 -3.95 1.42
N SER A 106 -11.98 -2.90 0.80
CA SER A 106 -13.37 -2.48 1.03
C SER A 106 -14.35 -3.54 0.54
N LEU A 107 -14.09 -4.17 -0.60
CA LEU A 107 -14.91 -5.27 -1.14
C LEU A 107 -14.92 -6.48 -0.21
N LEU A 108 -13.78 -6.81 0.42
CA LEU A 108 -13.66 -7.98 1.27
C LEU A 108 -14.25 -7.78 2.67
N PHE A 109 -14.08 -6.58 3.23
CA PHE A 109 -14.39 -6.33 4.64
C PHE A 109 -15.66 -5.53 4.86
N ASP A 110 -16.07 -4.69 3.93
CA ASP A 110 -17.26 -3.84 4.05
C ASP A 110 -17.99 -3.72 2.70
N PRO A 111 -18.53 -4.84 2.15
CA PRO A 111 -19.19 -4.85 0.85
C PRO A 111 -20.45 -3.99 0.80
N ASP A 112 -21.08 -3.73 1.94
CA ASP A 112 -22.29 -2.91 2.04
C ASP A 112 -22.00 -1.43 2.34
N GLY A 113 -20.73 -1.08 2.65
CA GLY A 113 -20.34 0.28 3.01
C GLY A 113 -20.92 0.78 4.33
N ARG A 114 -21.28 -0.14 5.25
CA ARG A 114 -21.98 0.19 6.51
C ARG A 114 -21.09 0.88 7.52
N PHE A 115 -19.77 0.64 7.44
CA PHE A 115 -18.80 1.10 8.45
C PHE A 115 -18.02 2.34 7.99
N GLY A 116 -18.47 3.04 6.95
CA GLY A 116 -17.82 4.25 6.45
C GLY A 116 -16.42 4.02 5.87
N THR A 117 -16.05 2.78 5.56
CA THR A 117 -14.73 2.38 5.04
C THR A 117 -14.70 2.28 3.53
N MET A 118 -15.70 2.82 2.86
CA MET A 118 -15.83 2.77 1.40
C MET A 118 -14.72 3.60 0.74
N SER A 119 -13.84 2.92 0.00
CA SER A 119 -12.82 3.60 -0.83
C SER A 119 -13.47 4.19 -2.09
N ILE A 120 -12.80 5.22 -2.66
CA ILE A 120 -13.28 5.90 -3.87
C ILE A 120 -13.43 4.91 -5.02
N SER A 121 -12.46 4.02 -5.23
CA SER A 121 -12.52 3.03 -6.30
C SER A 121 -13.60 1.98 -6.05
N TYR A 122 -13.86 1.62 -4.78
CA TYR A 122 -14.97 0.75 -4.45
C TYR A 122 -16.32 1.42 -4.72
N TRP A 123 -16.46 2.70 -4.39
CA TRP A 123 -17.65 3.49 -4.71
C TRP A 123 -17.89 3.56 -6.23
N ILE A 124 -16.85 3.82 -7.03
CA ILE A 124 -16.95 3.78 -8.50
C ILE A 124 -17.40 2.39 -8.98
N TYR A 125 -16.82 1.33 -8.43
CA TYR A 125 -17.18 -0.05 -8.74
C TYR A 125 -18.67 -0.33 -8.45
N THR A 126 -19.18 0.06 -7.30
CA THR A 126 -20.61 -0.14 -6.94
C THR A 126 -21.55 0.64 -7.86
N LYS A 127 -21.15 1.82 -8.35
CA LYS A 127 -21.91 2.62 -9.30
C LYS A 127 -21.88 2.06 -10.73
N THR A 128 -20.91 1.22 -11.07
CA THR A 128 -20.85 0.59 -12.39
C THR A 128 -21.53 -0.77 -12.44
N THR A 129 -21.54 -1.53 -11.33
CA THR A 129 -21.98 -2.93 -11.30
C THR A 129 -23.29 -3.17 -10.53
N GLY A 130 -23.75 -2.20 -9.72
CA GLY A 130 -24.95 -2.34 -8.88
C GLY A 130 -26.28 -2.23 -9.65
N THR A 131 -27.37 -2.71 -9.03
CA THR A 131 -28.75 -2.45 -9.44
C THR A 131 -29.01 -0.95 -9.38
N GLY A 132 -29.25 -0.31 -10.54
CA GLY A 132 -29.32 1.16 -10.65
C GLY A 132 -27.97 1.78 -11.02
N SER A 133 -27.17 1.06 -11.80
CA SER A 133 -25.87 1.55 -12.28
C SER A 133 -25.98 2.94 -12.91
N GLN A 134 -25.05 3.81 -12.53
CA GLN A 134 -24.92 5.18 -13.04
C GLN A 134 -23.50 5.34 -13.61
N PRO A 135 -23.21 4.74 -14.78
CA PRO A 135 -21.88 4.74 -15.36
C PRO A 135 -21.40 6.16 -15.72
N GLU A 136 -22.31 7.08 -15.99
CA GLU A 136 -21.99 8.49 -16.26
C GLU A 136 -21.36 9.15 -15.02
N LEU A 137 -21.95 8.91 -13.84
CA LEU A 137 -21.47 9.46 -12.59
C LEU A 137 -20.13 8.83 -12.19
N ALA A 138 -20.01 7.51 -12.39
CA ALA A 138 -18.76 6.78 -12.13
C ALA A 138 -17.61 7.31 -13.02
N SER A 139 -17.88 7.51 -14.32
CA SER A 139 -16.91 8.04 -15.29
C SER A 139 -16.50 9.48 -14.95
N ALA A 140 -17.47 10.34 -14.62
CA ALA A 140 -17.20 11.73 -14.22
C ALA A 140 -16.32 11.78 -12.97
N THR A 141 -16.63 10.95 -11.97
CA THR A 141 -15.85 10.86 -10.73
C THR A 141 -14.42 10.39 -11.02
N GLY A 142 -14.25 9.35 -11.85
CA GLY A 142 -12.95 8.86 -12.26
C GLY A 142 -12.11 9.94 -12.97
N LEU A 143 -12.70 10.72 -13.85
CA LEU A 143 -12.02 11.83 -14.53
C LEU A 143 -11.57 12.92 -13.54
N VAL A 144 -12.43 13.33 -12.60
CA VAL A 144 -12.07 14.33 -11.58
C VAL A 144 -10.88 13.86 -10.74
N PHE A 145 -10.92 12.59 -10.26
CA PHE A 145 -9.81 12.04 -9.49
C PHE A 145 -8.53 11.88 -10.30
N THR A 146 -8.62 11.54 -11.58
CA THR A 146 -7.46 11.51 -12.47
C THR A 146 -6.85 12.90 -12.63
N LEU A 147 -7.67 13.93 -12.85
CA LEU A 147 -7.20 15.30 -12.95
C LEU A 147 -6.54 15.81 -11.66
N LEU A 148 -7.05 15.41 -10.50
CA LEU A 148 -6.44 15.73 -9.21
C LEU A 148 -5.16 14.93 -8.93
N GLY A 149 -5.10 13.69 -9.41
CA GLY A 149 -3.96 12.79 -9.22
C GLY A 149 -2.75 13.17 -10.09
N LEU A 150 -2.98 13.64 -11.33
CA LEU A 150 -1.90 13.98 -12.26
C LEU A 150 -0.88 14.98 -11.69
N PRO A 151 -1.27 16.15 -11.14
CA PRO A 151 -0.29 17.09 -10.60
C PRO A 151 0.52 16.50 -9.45
N ILE A 152 -0.09 15.66 -8.62
CA ILE A 152 0.61 15.02 -7.50
C ILE A 152 1.66 14.03 -8.03
N VAL A 153 1.32 13.23 -9.04
CA VAL A 153 2.27 12.33 -9.71
C VAL A 153 3.43 13.13 -10.31
N PHE A 154 3.16 14.28 -10.95
CA PHE A 154 4.22 15.14 -11.49
C PHE A 154 5.13 15.71 -10.41
N ILE A 155 4.56 16.14 -9.28
CA ILE A 155 5.33 16.64 -8.13
C ILE A 155 6.24 15.54 -7.58
N VAL A 156 5.70 14.36 -7.31
CA VAL A 156 6.49 13.22 -6.81
C VAL A 156 7.59 12.85 -7.80
N LYS A 157 7.27 12.76 -9.10
CA LYS A 157 8.25 12.48 -10.16
C LYS A 157 9.34 13.54 -10.21
N LYS A 158 9.00 14.82 -10.05
CA LYS A 158 9.98 15.91 -10.02
C LYS A 158 10.90 15.82 -8.81
N LEU A 159 10.33 15.52 -7.63
CA LEU A 159 11.10 15.37 -6.39
C LEU A 159 12.09 14.19 -6.46
N THR A 160 11.68 13.06 -7.04
CA THR A 160 12.55 11.89 -7.20
C THR A 160 13.61 12.11 -8.28
N LYS A 161 13.27 12.80 -9.37
CA LYS A 161 14.20 13.08 -10.48
C LYS A 161 15.27 14.13 -10.15
N ILE A 162 15.01 15.04 -9.21
CA ILE A 162 16.00 16.00 -8.72
C ILE A 162 17.18 15.27 -8.06
N THR A 163 16.95 14.07 -7.54
CA THR A 163 17.98 13.28 -6.87
C THR A 163 18.80 12.43 -7.84
N GLU A 164 18.28 12.15 -9.07
CA GLU A 164 19.03 11.44 -10.13
C GLU A 164 19.95 12.36 -10.94
N GLY A 165 19.86 13.66 -10.78
CA GLY A 165 20.51 14.67 -11.62
C GLY A 165 21.74 15.36 -11.02
N ASN A 166 22.35 14.78 -9.96
CA ASN A 166 23.60 15.30 -9.40
C ASN A 166 24.67 14.21 -9.35
#